data_1d086f8f9039efc7963859f751298b6f
#
_entry.id   1d086f8f9039efc7963859f751298b6f
#
_cell.length_a   1.000
_cell.length_b   1.000
_cell.length_c   1.000
_cell.angle_alpha   90.00
_cell.angle_beta   90.00
_cell.angle_gamma   90.00
#
_symmetry.space_group_name_H-M   'P 1'
#
loop_
_entity.id
_entity.type
_entity.pdbx_description
1 polymer ?
#
loop_
_entity_poly.entity_id
_entity_poly.type
_entity_poly.pdbx_seq_one_letter_code
_entity_poly.pdbx_strand_id
1 'polypeptide(L)'
;MNTPSDFADPTAVPPPVAVGAPKWLVSLEAAAGTAIEAVAALLVVVEVLILLAGVVSRYVFHRPLLWSDELASILFLWLAMLGAVVALRRGEHMRMTAVVSKVSPSARAFLEVLAIAAALTFLALIVYPAFQFAHDEIVITTPALEITNAWRAAALPVGSALMLLIALLRLLESGTWRQILGALAVIGIGIGILLLLQPVLFELENENLLIFFVGIVALNVFAGVPIAFAFGLATYGYLAITTLVPMTAIVGRMDEGMSHLILLSVPLFVFLGLLIEMTGMARAMVAFLGNLLGHVRGGLHYVLVGSMYLVSGISGSKAADMAAIAPVLFPEMQRRGAKKGDLVALLSATGAQTETIPPSLVLLTIGSVTGVSIASLFTGGMLPALVLGLTLCALVWWRYRKEDLSHVQRATGGQIGRSLLIAAPAIALPFVIRAAVVRGVATATEVSTIGIAYSIIAGLLIYRQFDWRRLMPMLVETAALSGAILLIIGAATGMAWSLTQSGFSQDLAQAMAAIPGGKVGFIVVSIVVFIILGSVLEGIPAIVLFGPLLFPIAKQMGVHQVHYAMIVILAMGIGLFAPPFGVGYYAACAIGRTNPNEGIRPIVGYMIALAIGLIVVAAVPWISIGFLKK
;
A
#
# COMPACT_ATOMS: atom_id res chain seq x y z
N MET A 1 24.79 20.75 6.37
CA MET A 1 25.19 19.43 5.85
C MET A 1 24.64 18.39 6.81
N ASN A 2 23.37 17.98 6.62
CA ASN A 2 22.74 16.93 7.41
C ASN A 2 22.76 15.65 6.58
N THR A 3 23.19 14.57 7.18
CA THR A 3 23.32 13.25 6.58
C THR A 3 21.96 12.68 6.19
N PRO A 4 21.87 11.79 5.15
CA PRO A 4 20.62 11.24 4.62
C PRO A 4 19.81 10.33 5.57
N SER A 5 20.23 10.17 6.81
CA SER A 5 19.58 9.33 7.84
C SER A 5 18.35 9.96 8.52
N ASP A 6 17.97 11.19 8.14
CA ASP A 6 16.87 11.92 8.83
C ASP A 6 15.48 11.65 8.25
N PHE A 7 15.32 10.77 7.26
CA PHE A 7 14.04 10.39 6.66
C PHE A 7 13.49 9.03 7.11
N ALA A 8 14.08 8.45 8.15
CA ALA A 8 13.48 7.28 8.78
C ALA A 8 12.06 7.65 9.25
N ASP A 9 11.10 6.82 8.93
CA ASP A 9 9.73 6.90 9.42
C ASP A 9 9.76 7.17 10.94
N PRO A 10 9.31 8.33 11.42
CA PRO A 10 9.35 8.64 12.86
C PRO A 10 8.34 7.82 13.67
N THR A 11 7.51 7.01 12.99
CA THR A 11 6.71 5.94 13.60
C THR A 11 7.40 4.59 13.52
N ALA A 12 8.45 4.45 12.69
CA ALA A 12 9.31 3.30 12.72
C ALA A 12 10.01 3.29 14.08
N VAL A 13 9.63 2.34 14.91
CA VAL A 13 10.37 2.03 16.12
C VAL A 13 11.77 1.68 15.67
N PRO A 14 12.82 2.44 16.04
CA PRO A 14 14.18 2.06 15.68
C PRO A 14 14.36 0.61 16.11
N PRO A 15 15.01 -0.23 15.29
CA PRO A 15 15.27 -1.60 15.68
C PRO A 15 15.92 -1.56 17.08
N PRO A 16 15.49 -2.40 18.02
CA PRO A 16 16.05 -2.41 19.35
C PRO A 16 17.56 -2.52 19.23
N VAL A 17 18.27 -1.55 19.79
CA VAL A 17 19.73 -1.58 19.76
C VAL A 17 20.15 -2.85 20.47
N ALA A 18 20.81 -3.73 19.77
CA ALA A 18 21.26 -5.03 20.24
C ALA A 18 22.13 -4.88 21.50
N VAL A 19 21.54 -5.01 22.67
CA VAL A 19 22.27 -5.00 23.93
C VAL A 19 22.78 -6.42 24.16
N GLY A 20 23.99 -6.73 23.65
CA GLY A 20 24.70 -7.95 23.97
C GLY A 20 24.76 -9.02 22.86
N ALA A 21 24.30 -8.76 21.65
CA ALA A 21 24.45 -9.71 20.53
C ALA A 21 25.95 -9.89 20.16
N PRO A 22 26.41 -11.11 19.87
CA PRO A 22 27.78 -11.35 19.41
C PRO A 22 28.08 -10.57 18.12
N LYS A 23 29.24 -9.91 18.04
CA LYS A 23 29.63 -9.09 16.88
C LYS A 23 29.59 -9.84 15.54
N TRP A 24 29.89 -11.13 15.55
CA TRP A 24 29.84 -11.97 14.34
C TRP A 24 28.41 -12.11 13.80
N LEU A 25 27.41 -12.20 14.69
CA LEU A 25 26.01 -12.32 14.31
C LEU A 25 25.51 -11.04 13.63
N VAL A 26 25.82 -9.88 14.21
CA VAL A 26 25.50 -8.56 13.62
C VAL A 26 26.21 -8.37 12.27
N SER A 27 27.49 -8.80 12.15
CA SER A 27 28.21 -8.69 10.89
C SER A 27 27.65 -9.63 9.81
N LEU A 28 27.21 -10.83 10.18
CA LEU A 28 26.58 -11.79 9.26
C LEU A 28 25.24 -11.25 8.75
N GLU A 29 24.38 -10.75 9.66
CA GLU A 29 23.11 -10.12 9.30
C GLU A 29 23.32 -8.93 8.36
N ALA A 30 24.26 -8.06 8.67
CA ALA A 30 24.58 -6.90 7.85
C ALA A 30 25.10 -7.29 6.45
N ALA A 31 25.98 -8.28 6.36
CA ALA A 31 26.52 -8.75 5.08
C ALA A 31 25.45 -9.43 4.23
N ALA A 32 24.69 -10.36 4.80
CA ALA A 32 23.61 -11.04 4.11
C ALA A 32 22.53 -10.03 3.66
N GLY A 33 22.14 -9.12 4.55
CA GLY A 33 21.15 -8.10 4.25
C GLY A 33 21.60 -7.16 3.13
N THR A 34 22.83 -6.69 3.15
CA THR A 34 23.37 -5.82 2.08
C THR A 34 23.41 -6.55 0.73
N ALA A 35 23.77 -7.85 0.73
CA ALA A 35 23.77 -8.65 -0.49
C ALA A 35 22.34 -8.81 -1.05
N ILE A 36 21.35 -9.09 -0.19
CA ILE A 36 19.94 -9.21 -0.60
C ILE A 36 19.42 -7.87 -1.13
N GLU A 37 19.72 -6.75 -0.45
CA GLU A 37 19.35 -5.41 -0.92
C GLU A 37 19.93 -5.10 -2.29
N ALA A 38 21.20 -5.45 -2.54
CA ALA A 38 21.85 -5.24 -3.83
C ALA A 38 21.19 -6.06 -4.95
N VAL A 39 20.86 -7.33 -4.67
CA VAL A 39 20.16 -8.20 -5.65
C VAL A 39 18.75 -7.68 -5.92
N ALA A 40 17.99 -7.31 -4.89
CA ALA A 40 16.65 -6.78 -5.04
C ALA A 40 16.64 -5.46 -5.84
N ALA A 41 17.57 -4.55 -5.56
CA ALA A 41 17.74 -3.32 -6.33
C ALA A 41 18.11 -3.60 -7.80
N LEU A 42 18.99 -4.58 -8.04
CA LEU A 42 19.36 -5.01 -9.40
C LEU A 42 18.13 -5.56 -10.16
N LEU A 43 17.29 -6.34 -9.49
CA LEU A 43 16.05 -6.86 -10.10
C LEU A 43 15.11 -5.74 -10.55
N VAL A 44 14.94 -4.68 -9.74
CA VAL A 44 14.14 -3.51 -10.16
C VAL A 44 14.70 -2.89 -11.44
N VAL A 45 16.03 -2.70 -11.51
CA VAL A 45 16.67 -2.14 -12.70
C VAL A 45 16.47 -3.05 -13.92
N VAL A 46 16.71 -4.35 -13.76
CA VAL A 46 16.58 -5.34 -14.85
C VAL A 46 15.13 -5.40 -15.34
N GLU A 47 14.15 -5.40 -14.43
CA GLU A 47 12.73 -5.35 -14.81
C GLU A 47 12.39 -4.10 -15.63
N VAL A 48 12.80 -2.93 -15.15
CA VAL A 48 12.57 -1.67 -15.89
C VAL A 48 13.19 -1.74 -17.29
N LEU A 49 14.41 -2.27 -17.42
CA LEU A 49 15.10 -2.37 -18.71
C LEU A 49 14.42 -3.37 -19.66
N ILE A 50 14.02 -4.55 -19.16
CA ILE A 50 13.34 -5.58 -19.97
C ILE A 50 12.00 -5.03 -20.48
N LEU A 51 11.21 -4.44 -19.57
CA LEU A 51 9.90 -3.89 -19.93
C LEU A 51 10.04 -2.69 -20.87
N LEU A 52 11.05 -1.82 -20.67
CA LEU A 52 11.34 -0.72 -21.59
C LEU A 52 11.74 -1.24 -22.97
N ALA A 53 12.58 -2.27 -23.03
CA ALA A 53 12.96 -2.91 -24.29
C ALA A 53 11.72 -3.52 -25.01
N GLY A 54 10.82 -4.17 -24.26
CA GLY A 54 9.55 -4.68 -24.78
C GLY A 54 8.66 -3.58 -25.36
N VAL A 55 8.51 -2.47 -24.62
CA VAL A 55 7.75 -1.29 -25.07
C VAL A 55 8.35 -0.67 -26.34
N VAL A 56 9.66 -0.41 -26.35
CA VAL A 56 10.34 0.16 -27.52
C VAL A 56 10.22 -0.79 -28.73
N SER A 57 10.42 -2.09 -28.53
CA SER A 57 10.31 -3.07 -29.61
C SER A 57 8.90 -3.13 -30.20
N ARG A 58 7.87 -3.05 -29.34
CA ARG A 58 6.45 -3.08 -29.76
C ARG A 58 6.04 -1.82 -30.52
N TYR A 59 6.34 -0.63 -29.98
CA TYR A 59 5.81 0.63 -30.48
C TYR A 59 6.70 1.33 -31.50
N VAL A 60 8.03 1.15 -31.44
CA VAL A 60 8.98 1.79 -32.34
C VAL A 60 9.35 0.85 -33.49
N PHE A 61 9.69 -0.41 -33.18
CA PHE A 61 10.13 -1.37 -34.19
C PHE A 61 8.99 -2.24 -34.75
N HIS A 62 7.77 -2.18 -34.13
CA HIS A 62 6.62 -3.01 -34.48
C HIS A 62 6.91 -4.54 -34.48
N ARG A 63 7.84 -4.96 -33.61
CA ARG A 63 8.27 -6.35 -33.42
C ARG A 63 8.22 -6.69 -31.93
N PRO A 64 7.07 -7.17 -31.37
CA PRO A 64 6.95 -7.48 -29.96
C PRO A 64 7.92 -8.59 -29.54
N LEU A 65 8.57 -8.40 -28.40
CA LEU A 65 9.42 -9.41 -27.76
C LEU A 65 8.53 -10.34 -26.93
N LEU A 66 8.23 -11.53 -27.43
CA LEU A 66 7.31 -12.46 -26.75
C LEU A 66 7.83 -12.94 -25.39
N TRP A 67 9.14 -13.01 -25.22
CA TRP A 67 9.79 -13.47 -24.01
C TRP A 67 9.86 -12.39 -22.89
N SER A 68 9.69 -11.11 -23.22
CA SER A 68 9.91 -10.02 -22.27
C SER A 68 8.92 -10.04 -21.12
N ASP A 69 7.64 -10.24 -21.39
CA ASP A 69 6.58 -10.27 -20.37
C ASP A 69 6.72 -11.50 -19.48
N GLU A 70 7.12 -12.65 -20.04
CA GLU A 70 7.35 -13.88 -19.29
C GLU A 70 8.57 -13.78 -18.39
N LEU A 71 9.71 -13.28 -18.91
CA LEU A 71 10.91 -13.08 -18.11
C LEU A 71 10.65 -12.06 -16.98
N ALA A 72 9.96 -10.96 -17.28
CA ALA A 72 9.58 -9.99 -16.27
C ALA A 72 8.70 -10.63 -15.18
N SER A 73 7.73 -11.48 -15.53
CA SER A 73 6.91 -12.20 -14.55
C SER A 73 7.72 -13.13 -13.65
N ILE A 74 8.74 -13.80 -14.19
CA ILE A 74 9.64 -14.65 -13.41
C ILE A 74 10.44 -13.80 -12.42
N LEU A 75 11.09 -12.74 -12.90
CA LEU A 75 11.91 -11.85 -12.08
C LEU A 75 11.08 -11.10 -11.03
N PHE A 76 9.83 -10.77 -11.37
CA PHE A 76 8.90 -10.09 -10.48
C PHE A 76 8.62 -10.88 -9.19
N LEU A 77 8.40 -12.20 -9.28
CA LEU A 77 8.19 -13.00 -8.07
C LEU A 77 9.46 -13.06 -7.21
N TRP A 78 10.65 -13.11 -7.83
CA TRP A 78 11.91 -12.98 -7.11
C TRP A 78 12.05 -11.61 -6.45
N LEU A 79 11.71 -10.54 -7.15
CA LEU A 79 11.70 -9.19 -6.60
C LEU A 79 10.73 -9.07 -5.41
N ALA A 80 9.52 -9.64 -5.55
CA ALA A 80 8.51 -9.65 -4.49
C ALA A 80 9.04 -10.34 -3.23
N MET A 81 9.62 -11.53 -3.38
CA MET A 81 10.10 -12.32 -2.24
C MET A 81 11.36 -11.73 -1.62
N LEU A 82 12.36 -11.31 -2.42
CA LEU A 82 13.55 -10.64 -1.88
C LEU A 82 13.24 -9.27 -1.29
N GLY A 83 12.30 -8.54 -1.89
CA GLY A 83 11.78 -7.30 -1.33
C GLY A 83 11.09 -7.51 0.03
N ALA A 84 10.33 -8.61 0.18
CA ALA A 84 9.74 -8.97 1.46
C ALA A 84 10.82 -9.30 2.52
N VAL A 85 11.95 -9.94 2.14
CA VAL A 85 13.10 -10.13 3.04
C VAL A 85 13.68 -8.79 3.47
N VAL A 86 13.87 -7.85 2.53
CA VAL A 86 14.38 -6.50 2.83
C VAL A 86 13.41 -5.75 3.76
N ALA A 87 12.11 -5.81 3.49
CA ALA A 87 11.07 -5.21 4.33
C ALA A 87 11.06 -5.79 5.75
N LEU A 88 11.24 -7.12 5.88
CA LEU A 88 11.35 -7.76 7.19
C LEU A 88 12.59 -7.28 7.94
N ARG A 89 13.71 -7.21 7.24
CA ARG A 89 14.98 -6.71 7.79
C ARG A 89 14.88 -5.26 8.28
N ARG A 90 14.20 -4.41 7.53
CA ARG A 90 14.03 -2.98 7.87
C ARG A 90 12.89 -2.71 8.86
N GLY A 91 12.02 -3.70 9.12
CA GLY A 91 10.84 -3.53 9.94
C GLY A 91 9.73 -2.73 9.23
N GLU A 92 9.75 -2.73 7.89
CA GLU A 92 8.84 -1.98 7.02
C GLU A 92 7.59 -2.78 6.61
N HIS A 93 7.44 -4.04 7.07
CA HIS A 93 6.17 -4.74 6.90
C HIS A 93 5.04 -4.02 7.64
N MET A 94 3.92 -3.84 6.95
CA MET A 94 2.73 -3.18 7.48
C MET A 94 2.25 -3.88 8.75
N ARG A 95 2.17 -3.15 9.86
CA ARG A 95 1.74 -3.63 11.18
C ARG A 95 1.00 -2.55 11.96
N MET A 96 0.08 -2.94 12.80
CA MET A 96 -0.65 -2.02 13.66
C MET A 96 0.19 -1.64 14.88
N THR A 97 0.61 -0.39 14.95
CA THR A 97 1.42 0.13 16.08
C THR A 97 0.61 0.87 17.14
N ALA A 98 -0.64 1.25 16.82
CA ALA A 98 -1.47 2.13 17.65
C ALA A 98 -1.75 1.57 19.07
N VAL A 99 -1.88 0.24 19.20
CA VAL A 99 -2.07 -0.42 20.50
C VAL A 99 -0.73 -0.64 21.18
N VAL A 100 0.26 -1.15 20.45
CA VAL A 100 1.60 -1.45 20.97
C VAL A 100 2.31 -0.20 21.50
N SER A 101 2.05 0.97 20.92
CA SER A 101 2.62 2.24 21.38
C SER A 101 2.06 2.73 22.73
N LYS A 102 0.88 2.24 23.16
CA LYS A 102 0.21 2.68 24.39
C LYS A 102 0.50 1.80 25.62
N VAL A 103 1.12 0.64 25.41
CA VAL A 103 1.46 -0.27 26.52
C VAL A 103 2.78 0.14 27.21
N SER A 104 3.05 -0.42 28.40
CA SER A 104 4.29 -0.17 29.14
C SER A 104 5.54 -0.58 28.31
N PRO A 105 6.71 0.04 28.54
CA PRO A 105 7.93 -0.28 27.80
C PRO A 105 8.32 -1.76 27.86
N SER A 106 8.13 -2.43 29.00
CA SER A 106 8.42 -3.86 29.12
C SER A 106 7.45 -4.74 28.35
N ALA A 107 6.16 -4.41 28.36
CA ALA A 107 5.15 -5.10 27.56
C ALA A 107 5.39 -4.88 26.05
N ARG A 108 5.75 -3.67 25.66
CA ARG A 108 6.10 -3.35 24.29
C ARG A 108 7.28 -4.18 23.79
N ALA A 109 8.38 -4.24 24.56
CA ALA A 109 9.54 -5.06 24.23
C ALA A 109 9.17 -6.56 24.09
N PHE A 110 8.29 -7.07 24.95
CA PHE A 110 7.79 -8.44 24.84
C PHE A 110 6.94 -8.66 23.58
N LEU A 111 6.02 -7.74 23.26
CA LEU A 111 5.19 -7.82 22.06
C LEU A 111 6.02 -7.74 20.77
N GLU A 112 7.10 -6.96 20.73
CA GLU A 112 8.03 -6.93 19.61
C GLU A 112 8.71 -8.30 19.40
N VAL A 113 9.17 -8.94 20.47
CA VAL A 113 9.74 -10.30 20.41
C VAL A 113 8.68 -11.32 19.99
N LEU A 114 7.45 -11.21 20.51
CA LEU A 114 6.33 -12.07 20.15
C LEU A 114 5.96 -11.94 18.68
N ALA A 115 5.96 -10.72 18.14
CA ALA A 115 5.67 -10.46 16.73
C ALA A 115 6.71 -11.10 15.80
N ILE A 116 8.00 -11.03 16.15
CA ILE A 116 9.08 -11.70 15.39
C ILE A 116 8.92 -13.22 15.50
N ALA A 117 8.62 -13.75 16.69
CA ALA A 117 8.43 -15.18 16.90
C ALA A 117 7.20 -15.73 16.15
N ALA A 118 6.12 -14.96 16.07
CA ALA A 118 4.93 -15.31 15.27
C ALA A 118 5.25 -15.34 13.76
N ALA A 119 5.98 -14.33 13.24
CA ALA A 119 6.44 -14.32 11.87
C ALA A 119 7.35 -15.53 11.57
N LEU A 120 8.29 -15.83 12.47
CA LEU A 120 9.17 -16.99 12.36
C LEU A 120 8.39 -18.30 12.36
N THR A 121 7.34 -18.42 13.18
CA THR A 121 6.46 -19.61 13.21
C THR A 121 5.78 -19.81 11.86
N PHE A 122 5.18 -18.78 11.27
CA PHE A 122 4.58 -18.88 9.94
C PHE A 122 5.60 -19.30 8.88
N LEU A 123 6.77 -18.64 8.86
CA LEU A 123 7.82 -18.93 7.89
C LEU A 123 8.35 -20.37 8.03
N ALA A 124 8.51 -20.86 9.27
CA ALA A 124 8.91 -22.25 9.51
C ALA A 124 7.87 -23.26 8.98
N LEU A 125 6.58 -22.93 9.12
CA LEU A 125 5.49 -23.79 8.64
C LEU A 125 5.36 -23.78 7.12
N ILE A 126 5.65 -22.65 6.44
CA ILE A 126 5.42 -22.49 4.99
C ILE A 126 6.61 -22.93 4.13
N VAL A 127 7.85 -22.93 4.65
CA VAL A 127 9.07 -23.22 3.85
C VAL A 127 9.00 -24.59 3.18
N TYR A 128 8.59 -25.63 3.90
CA TYR A 128 8.51 -26.98 3.34
C TYR A 128 7.41 -27.14 2.29
N PRO A 129 6.15 -26.70 2.53
CA PRO A 129 5.13 -26.65 1.48
C PRO A 129 5.55 -25.82 0.25
N ALA A 130 6.28 -24.71 0.46
CA ALA A 130 6.78 -23.90 -0.64
C ALA A 130 7.83 -24.64 -1.49
N PHE A 131 8.70 -25.42 -0.85
CA PHE A 131 9.65 -26.28 -1.54
C PHE A 131 8.93 -27.38 -2.35
N GLN A 132 7.93 -28.03 -1.77
CA GLN A 132 7.12 -29.04 -2.48
C GLN A 132 6.42 -28.42 -3.69
N PHE A 133 5.77 -27.25 -3.53
CA PHE A 133 5.13 -26.55 -4.63
C PHE A 133 6.13 -26.25 -5.76
N ALA A 134 7.31 -25.70 -5.44
CA ALA A 134 8.31 -25.40 -6.45
C ALA A 134 8.87 -26.66 -7.14
N HIS A 135 8.93 -27.79 -6.41
CA HIS A 135 9.33 -29.08 -6.98
C HIS A 135 8.29 -29.61 -7.97
N ASP A 136 7.00 -29.49 -7.64
CA ASP A 136 5.91 -29.93 -8.51
C ASP A 136 5.85 -29.12 -9.82
N GLU A 137 6.30 -27.85 -9.78
CA GLU A 137 6.38 -26.97 -10.94
C GLU A 137 7.54 -27.29 -11.92
N ILE A 138 8.40 -28.28 -11.63
CA ILE A 138 9.50 -28.70 -12.49
C ILE A 138 8.99 -29.26 -13.83
N VAL A 139 7.85 -29.95 -13.81
CA VAL A 139 7.28 -30.58 -15.01
C VAL A 139 6.53 -29.61 -15.93
N ILE A 140 6.27 -28.40 -15.45
CA ILE A 140 5.58 -27.37 -16.22
C ILE A 140 6.61 -26.48 -16.90
N THR A 141 6.48 -26.31 -18.22
CA THR A 141 7.35 -25.40 -19.01
C THR A 141 6.62 -24.11 -19.36
N THR A 142 7.36 -23.03 -19.38
CA THR A 142 6.85 -21.71 -19.78
C THR A 142 6.72 -21.60 -21.31
N PRO A 143 5.70 -20.86 -21.82
CA PRO A 143 5.36 -20.91 -23.23
C PRO A 143 6.34 -20.19 -24.18
N ALA A 144 7.01 -19.11 -23.73
CA ALA A 144 7.86 -18.31 -24.60
C ALA A 144 9.36 -18.59 -24.40
N LEU A 145 9.80 -18.84 -23.16
CA LEU A 145 11.21 -19.14 -22.84
C LEU A 145 11.50 -20.64 -22.87
N GLU A 146 10.46 -21.48 -22.85
CA GLU A 146 10.57 -22.95 -22.83
C GLU A 146 11.43 -23.50 -21.66
N ILE A 147 11.50 -22.75 -20.57
CA ILE A 147 12.17 -23.16 -19.32
C ILE A 147 11.17 -23.70 -18.32
N THR A 148 11.64 -24.48 -17.33
CA THR A 148 10.77 -24.98 -16.26
C THR A 148 10.22 -23.83 -15.40
N ASN A 149 8.92 -23.88 -15.07
CA ASN A 149 8.25 -22.91 -14.21
C ASN A 149 8.80 -22.94 -12.75
N ALA A 150 9.53 -24.00 -12.41
CA ALA A 150 10.23 -24.10 -11.12
C ALA A 150 11.18 -22.91 -10.87
N TRP A 151 11.78 -22.30 -11.91
CA TRP A 151 12.61 -21.11 -11.75
C TRP A 151 11.83 -19.93 -11.15
N ARG A 152 10.58 -19.76 -11.55
CA ARG A 152 9.69 -18.76 -10.97
C ARG A 152 9.25 -19.15 -9.57
N ALA A 153 8.73 -20.37 -9.42
CA ALA A 153 8.20 -20.90 -8.16
C ALA A 153 9.26 -21.00 -7.04
N ALA A 154 10.55 -21.19 -7.40
CA ALA A 154 11.67 -21.23 -6.45
C ALA A 154 11.84 -19.93 -5.63
N ALA A 155 11.30 -18.80 -6.11
CA ALA A 155 11.31 -17.55 -5.35
C ALA A 155 10.61 -17.71 -3.98
N LEU A 156 9.53 -18.51 -3.90
CA LEU A 156 8.76 -18.72 -2.68
C LEU A 156 9.55 -19.45 -1.59
N PRO A 157 10.10 -20.66 -1.81
CA PRO A 157 10.89 -21.33 -0.78
C PRO A 157 12.18 -20.60 -0.44
N VAL A 158 12.87 -20.02 -1.42
CA VAL A 158 14.12 -19.26 -1.19
C VAL A 158 13.84 -18.01 -0.38
N GLY A 159 12.86 -17.19 -0.77
CA GLY A 159 12.50 -15.98 -0.04
C GLY A 159 11.98 -16.28 1.37
N SER A 160 11.15 -17.33 1.52
CA SER A 160 10.67 -17.77 2.84
C SER A 160 11.80 -18.25 3.73
N ALA A 161 12.78 -19.00 3.20
CA ALA A 161 13.94 -19.45 3.95
C ALA A 161 14.87 -18.26 4.35
N LEU A 162 15.07 -17.29 3.46
CA LEU A 162 15.82 -16.07 3.77
C LEU A 162 15.10 -15.22 4.82
N MET A 163 13.78 -15.06 4.71
CA MET A 163 12.99 -14.38 5.75
C MET A 163 13.06 -15.12 7.09
N LEU A 164 13.01 -16.46 7.08
CA LEU A 164 13.15 -17.29 8.28
C LEU A 164 14.52 -17.05 8.93
N LEU A 165 15.60 -17.03 8.15
CA LEU A 165 16.94 -16.75 8.62
C LEU A 165 17.04 -15.36 9.25
N ILE A 166 16.57 -14.32 8.56
CA ILE A 166 16.59 -12.93 9.07
C ILE A 166 15.73 -12.80 10.33
N ALA A 167 14.54 -13.41 10.36
CA ALA A 167 13.67 -13.40 11.55
C ALA A 167 14.35 -14.09 12.74
N LEU A 168 15.05 -15.20 12.52
CA LEU A 168 15.81 -15.91 13.55
C LEU A 168 16.95 -15.04 14.10
N LEU A 169 17.74 -14.45 13.21
CA LEU A 169 18.85 -13.55 13.61
C LEU A 169 18.30 -12.38 14.44
N ARG A 170 17.24 -11.73 13.98
CA ARG A 170 16.59 -10.63 14.70
C ARG A 170 15.99 -11.06 16.04
N LEU A 171 15.42 -12.25 16.14
CA LEU A 171 14.91 -12.77 17.39
C LEU A 171 16.02 -12.92 18.44
N LEU A 172 17.18 -13.43 18.01
CA LEU A 172 18.37 -13.60 18.86
C LEU A 172 19.01 -12.26 19.25
N GLU A 173 18.89 -11.23 18.40
CA GLU A 173 19.41 -9.88 18.66
C GLU A 173 18.50 -9.07 19.59
N SER A 174 17.18 -9.16 19.40
CA SER A 174 16.20 -8.24 19.98
C SER A 174 15.75 -8.63 21.37
N GLY A 175 15.84 -9.90 21.74
CA GLY A 175 15.21 -10.43 22.95
C GLY A 175 16.20 -10.93 24.00
N THR A 176 15.87 -10.71 25.27
CA THR A 176 16.47 -11.52 26.33
C THR A 176 15.96 -12.96 26.25
N TRP A 177 16.76 -13.93 26.70
CA TRP A 177 16.36 -15.35 26.71
C TRP A 177 14.99 -15.58 27.38
N ARG A 178 14.69 -14.82 28.42
CA ARG A 178 13.39 -14.89 29.11
C ARG A 178 12.23 -14.43 28.21
N GLN A 179 12.41 -13.38 27.43
CA GLN A 179 11.40 -12.89 26.49
C GLN A 179 11.21 -13.86 25.32
N ILE A 180 12.29 -14.39 24.78
CA ILE A 180 12.26 -15.39 23.68
C ILE A 180 11.52 -16.64 24.14
N LEU A 181 11.92 -17.23 25.27
CA LEU A 181 11.26 -18.41 25.83
C LEU A 181 9.79 -18.13 26.18
N GLY A 182 9.50 -16.95 26.72
CA GLY A 182 8.12 -16.52 27.00
C GLY A 182 7.28 -16.41 25.73
N ALA A 183 7.80 -15.82 24.66
CA ALA A 183 7.11 -15.70 23.38
C ALA A 183 6.85 -17.09 22.74
N LEU A 184 7.87 -17.94 22.73
CA LEU A 184 7.73 -19.32 22.24
C LEU A 184 6.74 -20.14 23.07
N ALA A 185 6.72 -19.94 24.41
CA ALA A 185 5.75 -20.59 25.28
C ALA A 185 4.31 -20.11 24.98
N VAL A 186 4.09 -18.81 24.77
CA VAL A 186 2.78 -18.27 24.41
C VAL A 186 2.29 -18.87 23.08
N ILE A 187 3.16 -18.92 22.06
CA ILE A 187 2.82 -19.52 20.76
C ILE A 187 2.57 -21.03 20.91
N GLY A 188 3.44 -21.75 21.63
CA GLY A 188 3.31 -23.19 21.86
C GLY A 188 2.03 -23.54 22.63
N ILE A 189 1.67 -22.77 23.66
CA ILE A 189 0.42 -22.92 24.39
C ILE A 189 -0.77 -22.65 23.47
N GLY A 190 -0.73 -21.58 22.64
CA GLY A 190 -1.77 -21.28 21.67
C GLY A 190 -1.99 -22.41 20.68
N ILE A 191 -0.92 -22.95 20.09
CA ILE A 191 -0.99 -24.12 19.20
C ILE A 191 -1.52 -25.35 19.95
N GLY A 192 -1.05 -25.60 21.18
CA GLY A 192 -1.51 -26.69 22.01
C GLY A 192 -3.00 -26.62 22.31
N ILE A 193 -3.52 -25.43 22.62
CA ILE A 193 -4.97 -25.20 22.83
C ILE A 193 -5.74 -25.50 21.54
N LEU A 194 -5.28 -25.01 20.39
CA LEU A 194 -5.95 -25.26 19.12
C LEU A 194 -5.97 -26.76 18.76
N LEU A 195 -4.89 -27.48 19.03
CA LEU A 195 -4.82 -28.93 18.81
C LEU A 195 -5.72 -29.70 19.77
N LEU A 196 -5.80 -29.30 21.04
CA LEU A 196 -6.71 -29.91 22.02
C LEU A 196 -8.18 -29.65 21.66
N LEU A 197 -8.49 -28.49 21.10
CA LEU A 197 -9.84 -28.12 20.68
C LEU A 197 -10.17 -28.62 19.26
N GLN A 198 -9.26 -29.29 18.57
CA GLN A 198 -9.46 -29.76 17.19
C GLN A 198 -10.79 -30.49 16.97
N PRO A 199 -11.22 -31.46 17.83
CA PRO A 199 -12.51 -32.13 17.63
C PRO A 199 -13.71 -31.16 17.67
N VAL A 200 -13.68 -30.21 18.62
CA VAL A 200 -14.73 -29.20 18.78
C VAL A 200 -14.72 -28.22 17.59
N LEU A 201 -13.53 -27.78 17.18
CA LEU A 201 -13.36 -26.88 16.03
C LEU A 201 -13.85 -27.51 14.73
N PHE A 202 -13.71 -28.82 14.58
CA PHE A 202 -14.19 -29.57 13.43
C PHE A 202 -15.73 -29.65 13.41
N GLU A 203 -16.35 -29.82 14.57
CA GLU A 203 -17.82 -29.86 14.72
C GLU A 203 -18.50 -28.50 14.54
N LEU A 204 -17.78 -27.40 14.76
CA LEU A 204 -18.29 -26.03 14.60
C LEU A 204 -18.52 -25.61 13.13
N GLU A 205 -18.13 -26.44 12.17
CA GLU A 205 -18.25 -26.15 10.72
C GLU A 205 -17.81 -24.71 10.37
N ASN A 206 -18.69 -23.88 9.81
CA ASN A 206 -18.36 -22.51 9.40
C ASN A 206 -18.19 -21.51 10.57
N GLU A 207 -18.67 -21.83 11.78
CA GLU A 207 -18.48 -20.94 12.95
C GLU A 207 -17.00 -20.86 13.37
N ASN A 208 -16.19 -21.90 13.07
CA ASN A 208 -14.76 -21.88 13.34
C ASN A 208 -14.01 -20.77 12.58
N LEU A 209 -14.56 -20.28 11.44
CA LEU A 209 -14.00 -19.18 10.66
C LEU A 209 -13.88 -17.89 11.47
N LEU A 210 -14.84 -17.63 12.38
CA LEU A 210 -14.78 -16.47 13.28
C LEU A 210 -13.59 -16.56 14.22
N ILE A 211 -13.26 -17.78 14.68
CA ILE A 211 -12.10 -18.00 15.58
C ILE A 211 -10.80 -17.73 14.83
N PHE A 212 -10.62 -18.31 13.64
CA PHE A 212 -9.39 -18.18 12.88
C PHE A 212 -9.25 -16.82 12.19
N PHE A 213 -10.24 -16.40 11.43
CA PHE A 213 -10.14 -15.22 10.54
C PHE A 213 -10.56 -13.90 11.19
N VAL A 214 -11.23 -13.95 12.34
CA VAL A 214 -11.48 -12.74 13.15
C VAL A 214 -10.65 -12.81 14.43
N GLY A 215 -10.77 -13.86 15.24
CA GLY A 215 -10.12 -13.96 16.54
C GLY A 215 -8.59 -14.00 16.46
N ILE A 216 -8.02 -14.98 15.73
CA ILE A 216 -6.56 -15.13 15.62
C ILE A 216 -5.95 -13.97 14.82
N VAL A 217 -6.60 -13.50 13.74
CA VAL A 217 -6.12 -12.32 13.00
C VAL A 217 -6.11 -11.10 13.90
N ALA A 218 -7.21 -10.79 14.60
CA ALA A 218 -7.28 -9.64 15.49
C ALA A 218 -6.21 -9.73 16.59
N LEU A 219 -6.08 -10.89 17.24
CA LEU A 219 -5.08 -11.12 18.30
C LEU A 219 -3.67 -10.81 17.79
N ASN A 220 -3.29 -11.35 16.63
CA ASN A 220 -1.97 -11.12 16.03
C ASN A 220 -1.78 -9.64 15.63
N VAL A 221 -2.75 -9.04 14.95
CA VAL A 221 -2.68 -7.64 14.49
C VAL A 221 -2.57 -6.68 15.69
N PHE A 222 -3.37 -6.87 16.75
CA PHE A 222 -3.29 -6.04 17.96
C PHE A 222 -2.03 -6.30 18.78
N ALA A 223 -1.45 -7.50 18.68
CA ALA A 223 -0.13 -7.80 19.27
C ALA A 223 1.03 -7.17 18.47
N GLY A 224 0.78 -6.58 17.30
CA GLY A 224 1.80 -5.93 16.47
C GLY A 224 2.50 -6.88 15.49
N VAL A 225 1.96 -8.07 15.27
CA VAL A 225 2.43 -8.98 14.21
C VAL A 225 2.14 -8.34 12.85
N PRO A 226 3.09 -8.34 11.91
CA PRO A 226 2.82 -7.80 10.58
C PRO A 226 1.68 -8.56 9.88
N ILE A 227 0.84 -7.82 9.16
CA ILE A 227 -0.46 -8.28 8.65
C ILE A 227 -0.32 -9.53 7.75
N ALA A 228 0.72 -9.59 6.90
CA ALA A 228 0.96 -10.75 6.05
C ALA A 228 1.14 -12.04 6.85
N PHE A 229 1.90 -11.98 7.94
CA PHE A 229 2.12 -13.14 8.81
C PHE A 229 0.89 -13.48 9.66
N ALA A 230 0.12 -12.47 10.09
CA ALA A 230 -1.14 -12.69 10.80
C ALA A 230 -2.16 -13.44 9.92
N PHE A 231 -2.30 -13.03 8.65
CA PHE A 231 -3.16 -13.72 7.67
C PHE A 231 -2.66 -15.13 7.37
N GLY A 232 -1.34 -15.27 7.17
CA GLY A 232 -0.72 -16.57 6.92
C GLY A 232 -0.92 -17.56 8.06
N LEU A 233 -0.70 -17.13 9.33
CA LEU A 233 -0.90 -17.97 10.52
C LEU A 233 -2.35 -18.39 10.69
N ALA A 234 -3.29 -17.47 10.51
CA ALA A 234 -4.72 -17.78 10.62
C ALA A 234 -5.15 -18.78 9.54
N THR A 235 -4.73 -18.57 8.30
CA THR A 235 -5.04 -19.45 7.17
C THR A 235 -4.43 -20.83 7.33
N TYR A 236 -3.13 -20.86 7.68
CA TYR A 236 -2.44 -22.14 7.92
C TYR A 236 -3.07 -22.90 9.08
N GLY A 237 -3.34 -22.23 10.20
CA GLY A 237 -3.97 -22.81 11.37
C GLY A 237 -5.38 -23.37 11.05
N TYR A 238 -6.19 -22.60 10.34
CA TYR A 238 -7.51 -23.04 9.88
C TYR A 238 -7.41 -24.33 9.05
N LEU A 239 -6.62 -24.31 7.97
CA LEU A 239 -6.53 -25.46 7.07
C LEU A 239 -5.90 -26.69 7.75
N ALA A 240 -4.86 -26.51 8.57
CA ALA A 240 -4.18 -27.62 9.24
C ALA A 240 -5.04 -28.30 10.32
N ILE A 241 -5.95 -27.56 10.95
CA ILE A 241 -6.73 -28.05 12.10
C ILE A 241 -8.12 -28.52 11.68
N THR A 242 -8.74 -27.84 10.71
CA THR A 242 -10.16 -28.04 10.37
C THR A 242 -10.40 -28.67 9.01
N THR A 243 -9.36 -28.90 8.21
CA THR A 243 -9.50 -29.43 6.85
C THR A 243 -8.47 -30.53 6.56
N LEU A 244 -8.68 -31.24 5.45
CA LEU A 244 -7.73 -32.24 4.90
C LEU A 244 -6.98 -31.69 3.68
N VAL A 245 -7.06 -30.38 3.44
CA VAL A 245 -6.42 -29.74 2.28
C VAL A 245 -4.90 -29.73 2.46
N PRO A 246 -4.11 -30.15 1.45
CA PRO A 246 -2.66 -30.10 1.53
C PRO A 246 -2.16 -28.65 1.62
N MET A 247 -1.14 -28.43 2.44
CA MET A 247 -0.59 -27.10 2.70
C MET A 247 0.09 -26.46 1.47
N THR A 248 0.45 -27.26 0.46
CA THR A 248 0.89 -26.77 -0.85
C THR A 248 -0.17 -25.91 -1.54
N ALA A 249 -1.46 -26.13 -1.27
CA ALA A 249 -2.55 -25.33 -1.81
C ALA A 249 -2.47 -23.86 -1.36
N ILE A 250 -2.08 -23.60 -0.09
CA ILE A 250 -1.87 -22.21 0.40
C ILE A 250 -0.79 -21.54 -0.43
N VAL A 251 0.34 -22.24 -0.63
CA VAL A 251 1.48 -21.70 -1.38
C VAL A 251 1.09 -21.40 -2.83
N GLY A 252 0.36 -22.30 -3.47
CA GLY A 252 -0.14 -22.09 -4.83
C GLY A 252 -1.07 -20.86 -4.92
N ARG A 253 -1.91 -20.62 -3.90
CA ARG A 253 -2.74 -19.41 -3.84
C ARG A 253 -1.94 -18.14 -3.54
N MET A 254 -0.90 -18.25 -2.71
CA MET A 254 0.03 -17.14 -2.50
C MET A 254 0.77 -16.80 -3.80
N ASP A 255 1.25 -17.80 -4.53
CA ASP A 255 1.88 -17.63 -5.84
C ASP A 255 0.94 -16.94 -6.82
N GLU A 256 -0.29 -17.43 -6.98
CA GLU A 256 -1.31 -16.84 -7.85
C GLU A 256 -1.59 -15.38 -7.50
N GLY A 257 -1.74 -15.08 -6.20
CA GLY A 257 -1.97 -13.71 -5.72
C GLY A 257 -0.80 -12.77 -5.99
N MET A 258 0.44 -13.24 -5.84
CA MET A 258 1.64 -12.42 -6.00
C MET A 258 2.10 -12.26 -7.46
N SER A 259 1.81 -13.23 -8.33
CA SER A 259 2.32 -13.27 -9.70
C SER A 259 1.38 -12.68 -10.75
N HIS A 260 0.28 -12.04 -10.34
CA HIS A 260 -0.66 -11.44 -11.28
C HIS A 260 0.01 -10.30 -12.07
N LEU A 261 -0.01 -10.35 -13.41
CA LEU A 261 0.70 -9.42 -14.31
C LEU A 261 0.41 -7.94 -14.07
N ILE A 262 -0.79 -7.61 -13.59
CA ILE A 262 -1.16 -6.23 -13.24
C ILE A 262 -0.29 -5.69 -12.10
N LEU A 263 0.08 -6.55 -11.14
CA LEU A 263 0.87 -6.18 -9.98
C LEU A 263 2.34 -5.87 -10.32
N LEU A 264 2.80 -6.28 -11.50
CA LEU A 264 4.11 -5.88 -12.04
C LEU A 264 4.25 -4.35 -12.13
N SER A 265 3.13 -3.63 -12.29
CA SER A 265 3.13 -2.17 -12.27
C SER A 265 3.37 -1.57 -10.88
N VAL A 266 3.22 -2.33 -9.78
CA VAL A 266 3.40 -1.83 -8.40
C VAL A 266 4.82 -1.30 -8.16
N PRO A 267 5.91 -2.10 -8.31
CA PRO A 267 7.27 -1.60 -8.13
C PRO A 267 7.59 -0.45 -9.08
N LEU A 268 7.06 -0.48 -10.31
CA LEU A 268 7.32 0.55 -11.30
C LEU A 268 6.70 1.90 -10.91
N PHE A 269 5.45 1.92 -10.42
CA PHE A 269 4.83 3.17 -9.94
C PHE A 269 5.46 3.68 -8.64
N VAL A 270 5.86 2.79 -7.73
CA VAL A 270 6.61 3.18 -6.53
C VAL A 270 7.92 3.87 -6.92
N PHE A 271 8.70 3.25 -7.81
CA PHE A 271 9.95 3.83 -8.29
C PHE A 271 9.74 5.15 -9.06
N LEU A 272 8.70 5.23 -9.90
CA LEU A 272 8.31 6.44 -10.60
C LEU A 272 8.00 7.58 -9.61
N GLY A 273 7.27 7.31 -8.54
CA GLY A 273 6.96 8.29 -7.50
C GLY A 273 8.22 8.86 -6.84
N LEU A 274 9.15 8.00 -6.46
CA LEU A 274 10.43 8.40 -5.88
C LEU A 274 11.29 9.22 -6.87
N LEU A 275 11.29 8.86 -8.15
CA LEU A 275 11.99 9.62 -9.20
C LEU A 275 11.42 11.04 -9.34
N ILE A 276 10.11 11.21 -9.29
CA ILE A 276 9.45 12.53 -9.41
C ILE A 276 9.80 13.43 -8.22
N GLU A 277 9.89 12.86 -7.02
CA GLU A 277 10.37 13.58 -5.85
C GLU A 277 11.82 14.00 -6.01
N MET A 278 12.71 13.08 -6.39
CA MET A 278 14.14 13.32 -6.55
C MET A 278 14.45 14.34 -7.63
N THR A 279 13.76 14.30 -8.77
CA THR A 279 14.00 15.16 -9.93
C THR A 279 13.46 16.59 -9.76
N GLY A 280 12.75 16.89 -8.67
CA GLY A 280 12.17 18.20 -8.41
C GLY A 280 10.90 18.50 -9.20
N MET A 281 10.34 17.54 -9.92
CA MET A 281 9.08 17.67 -10.65
C MET A 281 7.92 18.05 -9.72
N ALA A 282 7.81 17.40 -8.56
CA ALA A 282 6.80 17.72 -7.54
C ALA A 282 6.92 19.19 -7.07
N ARG A 283 8.14 19.64 -6.79
CA ARG A 283 8.40 21.05 -6.39
C ARG A 283 8.00 22.04 -7.46
N ALA A 284 8.22 21.74 -8.73
CA ALA A 284 7.80 22.60 -9.85
C ALA A 284 6.28 22.74 -9.91
N MET A 285 5.53 21.66 -9.72
CA MET A 285 4.05 21.67 -9.66
C MET A 285 3.54 22.52 -8.50
N VAL A 286 4.11 22.34 -7.29
CA VAL A 286 3.76 23.12 -6.10
C VAL A 286 4.04 24.61 -6.33
N ALA A 287 5.19 24.97 -6.90
CA ALA A 287 5.55 26.36 -7.19
C ALA A 287 4.60 27.01 -8.21
N PHE A 288 4.20 26.28 -9.25
CA PHE A 288 3.20 26.77 -10.21
C PHE A 288 1.86 27.05 -9.54
N LEU A 289 1.33 26.08 -8.78
CA LEU A 289 0.06 26.27 -8.08
C LEU A 289 0.14 27.40 -7.03
N GLY A 290 1.29 27.55 -6.36
CA GLY A 290 1.56 28.65 -5.43
C GLY A 290 1.49 30.00 -6.10
N ASN A 291 2.08 30.18 -7.29
CA ASN A 291 2.01 31.38 -8.07
C ASN A 291 0.58 31.68 -8.60
N LEU A 292 -0.16 30.60 -8.93
CA LEU A 292 -1.52 30.72 -9.48
C LEU A 292 -2.55 31.05 -8.40
N LEU A 293 -2.53 30.36 -7.26
CA LEU A 293 -3.59 30.44 -6.24
C LEU A 293 -3.14 31.09 -4.92
N GLY A 294 -1.85 31.29 -4.70
CA GLY A 294 -1.32 31.78 -3.42
C GLY A 294 -1.79 33.18 -2.99
N HIS A 295 -2.38 33.95 -3.90
CA HIS A 295 -2.87 35.29 -3.66
C HIS A 295 -4.35 35.39 -3.26
N VAL A 296 -5.09 34.23 -3.24
CA VAL A 296 -6.49 34.22 -2.80
C VAL A 296 -6.59 33.78 -1.34
N ARG A 297 -7.72 34.09 -0.68
CA ARG A 297 -7.99 33.66 0.70
C ARG A 297 -8.07 32.16 0.78
N GLY A 298 -7.33 31.55 1.69
CA GLY A 298 -7.14 30.09 1.73
C GLY A 298 -6.25 29.55 0.60
N GLY A 299 -5.57 30.45 -0.16
CA GLY A 299 -4.84 30.08 -1.38
C GLY A 299 -3.82 28.97 -1.21
N LEU A 300 -2.98 29.06 -0.18
CA LEU A 300 -2.00 28.00 0.08
C LEU A 300 -2.64 26.68 0.53
N HIS A 301 -3.84 26.71 1.12
CA HIS A 301 -4.59 25.50 1.46
C HIS A 301 -5.13 24.82 0.19
N TYR A 302 -5.63 25.61 -0.78
CA TYR A 302 -5.99 25.07 -2.11
C TYR A 302 -4.78 24.55 -2.87
N VAL A 303 -3.62 25.23 -2.75
CA VAL A 303 -2.35 24.76 -3.32
C VAL A 303 -1.97 23.40 -2.72
N LEU A 304 -2.13 23.20 -1.42
CA LEU A 304 -1.87 21.91 -0.77
C LEU A 304 -2.79 20.84 -1.35
N VAL A 305 -4.10 21.07 -1.40
CA VAL A 305 -5.06 20.10 -1.97
C VAL A 305 -4.71 19.80 -3.43
N GLY A 306 -4.53 20.84 -4.27
CA GLY A 306 -4.21 20.67 -5.69
C GLY A 306 -2.87 19.98 -5.93
N SER A 307 -1.84 20.28 -5.13
CA SER A 307 -0.53 19.63 -5.22
C SER A 307 -0.60 18.15 -4.86
N MET A 308 -1.32 17.79 -3.79
CA MET A 308 -1.57 16.40 -3.43
C MET A 308 -2.26 15.65 -4.57
N TYR A 309 -3.24 16.27 -5.24
CA TYR A 309 -3.93 15.65 -6.38
C TYR A 309 -3.01 15.41 -7.58
N LEU A 310 -2.15 16.38 -7.89
CA LEU A 310 -1.22 16.24 -9.02
C LEU A 310 -0.11 15.23 -8.74
N VAL A 311 0.47 15.26 -7.53
CA VAL A 311 1.57 14.36 -7.16
C VAL A 311 1.06 12.95 -6.97
N SER A 312 -0.07 12.76 -6.30
CA SER A 312 -0.67 11.43 -6.07
C SER A 312 -1.10 10.75 -7.38
N GLY A 313 -1.49 11.54 -8.39
CA GLY A 313 -1.74 11.05 -9.74
C GLY A 313 -0.51 10.47 -10.45
N ILE A 314 0.63 10.32 -9.76
CA ILE A 314 1.87 9.77 -10.32
C ILE A 314 2.53 8.78 -9.36
N SER A 315 2.66 9.12 -8.06
CA SER A 315 3.46 8.34 -7.11
C SER A 315 2.72 7.11 -6.58
N GLY A 316 1.41 7.18 -6.45
CA GLY A 316 0.59 6.15 -5.84
C GLY A 316 0.87 5.89 -4.34
N SER A 317 1.75 6.67 -3.69
CA SER A 317 2.12 6.54 -2.29
C SER A 317 1.76 7.80 -1.49
N LYS A 318 0.76 7.69 -0.61
CA LYS A 318 0.31 8.80 0.24
C LYS A 318 1.41 9.40 1.11
N ALA A 319 2.25 8.56 1.70
CA ALA A 319 3.32 9.01 2.57
C ALA A 319 4.38 9.80 1.79
N ALA A 320 4.77 9.31 0.60
CA ALA A 320 5.69 10.02 -0.28
C ALA A 320 5.11 11.36 -0.74
N ASP A 321 3.82 11.40 -1.13
CA ASP A 321 3.14 12.63 -1.53
C ASP A 321 3.15 13.69 -0.42
N MET A 322 2.77 13.28 0.79
CA MET A 322 2.79 14.15 1.96
C MET A 322 4.19 14.65 2.27
N ALA A 323 5.20 13.77 2.20
CA ALA A 323 6.60 14.09 2.45
C ALA A 323 7.18 15.05 1.40
N ALA A 324 6.74 14.95 0.15
CA ALA A 324 7.17 15.85 -0.93
C ALA A 324 6.58 17.26 -0.80
N ILE A 325 5.35 17.39 -0.30
CA ILE A 325 4.57 18.63 -0.32
C ILE A 325 4.69 19.42 0.99
N ALA A 326 4.57 18.77 2.12
CA ALA A 326 4.53 19.43 3.43
C ALA A 326 5.77 20.28 3.72
N PRO A 327 7.02 19.84 3.48
CA PRO A 327 8.21 20.67 3.72
C PRO A 327 8.27 21.92 2.85
N VAL A 328 7.63 21.90 1.68
CA VAL A 328 7.61 23.05 0.75
C VAL A 328 6.57 24.08 1.17
N LEU A 329 5.37 23.63 1.57
CA LEU A 329 4.24 24.53 1.83
C LEU A 329 4.12 24.96 3.29
N PHE A 330 4.37 24.08 4.24
CA PHE A 330 4.14 24.34 5.67
C PHE A 330 4.89 25.57 6.20
N PRO A 331 6.18 25.80 5.87
CA PRO A 331 6.87 26.98 6.36
C PRO A 331 6.21 28.28 5.91
N GLU A 332 5.74 28.37 4.67
CA GLU A 332 5.08 29.55 4.16
C GLU A 332 3.67 29.72 4.73
N MET A 333 2.92 28.63 4.88
CA MET A 333 1.60 28.65 5.50
C MET A 333 1.67 29.09 6.98
N GLN A 334 2.70 28.65 7.71
CA GLN A 334 2.94 29.09 9.10
C GLN A 334 3.32 30.56 9.18
N ARG A 335 4.16 31.07 8.26
CA ARG A 335 4.46 32.52 8.18
C ARG A 335 3.19 33.36 7.96
N ARG A 336 2.17 32.83 7.27
CA ARG A 336 0.86 33.47 7.09
C ARG A 336 -0.11 33.21 8.25
N GLY A 337 0.37 32.65 9.38
CA GLY A 337 -0.41 32.48 10.60
C GLY A 337 -1.22 31.19 10.69
N ALA A 338 -1.06 30.24 9.75
CA ALA A 338 -1.71 28.94 9.85
C ALA A 338 -1.13 28.11 11.02
N LYS A 339 -2.02 27.50 11.81
CA LYS A 339 -1.61 26.67 12.94
C LYS A 339 -1.16 25.29 12.45
N LYS A 340 -0.10 24.76 13.05
CA LYS A 340 0.46 23.43 12.68
C LYS A 340 -0.59 22.33 12.67
N GLY A 341 -1.47 22.29 13.69
CA GLY A 341 -2.55 21.31 13.77
C GLY A 341 -3.54 21.37 12.61
N ASP A 342 -3.88 22.59 12.10
CA ASP A 342 -4.74 22.75 10.94
C ASP A 342 -4.06 22.25 9.65
N LEU A 343 -2.75 22.49 9.51
CA LEU A 343 -1.98 22.08 8.34
C LEU A 343 -1.90 20.55 8.24
N VAL A 344 -1.60 19.90 9.36
CA VAL A 344 -1.56 18.43 9.42
C VAL A 344 -2.94 17.82 9.21
N ALA A 345 -3.99 18.44 9.75
CA ALA A 345 -5.36 18.01 9.57
C ALA A 345 -5.79 18.07 8.08
N LEU A 346 -5.47 19.16 7.38
CA LEU A 346 -5.75 19.30 5.95
C LEU A 346 -4.92 18.33 5.11
N LEU A 347 -3.63 18.16 5.43
CA LEU A 347 -2.74 17.21 4.76
C LEU A 347 -3.28 15.79 4.87
N SER A 348 -3.69 15.38 6.08
CA SER A 348 -4.31 14.08 6.36
C SER A 348 -5.60 13.88 5.57
N ALA A 349 -6.50 14.86 5.63
CA ALA A 349 -7.78 14.80 4.93
C ALA A 349 -7.60 14.72 3.41
N THR A 350 -6.61 15.43 2.88
CA THR A 350 -6.31 15.36 1.44
C THR A 350 -5.72 13.98 1.09
N GLY A 351 -4.82 13.44 1.90
CA GLY A 351 -4.28 12.09 1.72
C GLY A 351 -5.34 10.98 1.75
N ALA A 352 -6.43 11.17 2.52
CA ALA A 352 -7.51 10.20 2.65
C ALA A 352 -8.25 9.91 1.34
N GLN A 353 -8.26 10.81 0.38
CA GLN A 353 -9.03 10.71 -0.87
C GLN A 353 -8.18 10.51 -2.13
N THR A 354 -6.87 10.73 -2.04
CA THR A 354 -6.01 10.74 -3.23
C THR A 354 -5.86 9.36 -3.90
N GLU A 355 -6.19 8.28 -3.21
CA GLU A 355 -6.16 6.92 -3.79
C GLU A 355 -7.19 6.67 -4.90
N THR A 356 -8.18 7.54 -5.04
CA THR A 356 -9.11 7.47 -6.18
C THR A 356 -8.51 8.08 -7.45
N ILE A 357 -7.39 8.82 -7.34
CA ILE A 357 -6.74 9.48 -8.47
C ILE A 357 -5.78 8.51 -9.15
N PRO A 358 -5.99 8.17 -10.42
CA PRO A 358 -5.10 7.25 -11.13
C PRO A 358 -3.78 7.94 -11.60
N PRO A 359 -2.68 7.17 -11.64
CA PRO A 359 -2.54 5.78 -11.19
C PRO A 359 -2.44 5.66 -9.66
N SER A 360 -3.07 4.64 -9.09
CA SER A 360 -3.05 4.37 -7.64
C SER A 360 -2.79 2.89 -7.39
N LEU A 361 -1.93 2.58 -6.42
CA LEU A 361 -1.64 1.19 -6.03
C LEU A 361 -2.90 0.46 -5.55
N VAL A 362 -3.81 1.18 -4.90
CA VAL A 362 -5.08 0.62 -4.42
C VAL A 362 -6.01 0.27 -5.58
N LEU A 363 -6.12 1.13 -6.61
CA LEU A 363 -6.89 0.83 -7.82
C LEU A 363 -6.34 -0.40 -8.57
N LEU A 364 -5.01 -0.50 -8.67
CA LEU A 364 -4.34 -1.65 -9.28
C LEU A 364 -4.60 -2.93 -8.49
N THR A 365 -4.54 -2.86 -7.16
CA THR A 365 -4.83 -3.99 -6.28
C THR A 365 -6.29 -4.44 -6.42
N ILE A 366 -7.26 -3.52 -6.43
CA ILE A 366 -8.67 -3.87 -6.67
C ILE A 366 -8.80 -4.58 -8.02
N GLY A 367 -8.23 -4.01 -9.09
CA GLY A 367 -8.29 -4.63 -10.40
C GLY A 367 -7.72 -6.06 -10.42
N SER A 368 -6.60 -6.28 -9.73
CA SER A 368 -5.95 -7.59 -9.64
C SER A 368 -6.81 -8.62 -8.88
N VAL A 369 -7.32 -8.27 -7.69
CA VAL A 369 -7.99 -9.24 -6.80
C VAL A 369 -9.49 -9.42 -7.09
N THR A 370 -10.13 -8.48 -7.80
CA THR A 370 -11.57 -8.53 -8.10
C THR A 370 -11.89 -8.73 -9.57
N GLY A 371 -10.88 -8.65 -10.46
CA GLY A 371 -11.07 -8.74 -11.92
C GLY A 371 -11.74 -7.50 -12.54
N VAL A 372 -11.94 -6.42 -11.80
CA VAL A 372 -12.51 -5.17 -12.34
C VAL A 372 -11.50 -4.48 -13.25
N SER A 373 -11.94 -4.06 -14.44
CA SER A 373 -11.08 -3.39 -15.43
C SER A 373 -10.37 -2.16 -14.85
N ILE A 374 -9.03 -2.12 -14.94
CA ILE A 374 -8.21 -0.99 -14.49
C ILE A 374 -8.56 0.29 -15.24
N ALA A 375 -8.79 0.20 -16.55
CA ALA A 375 -9.21 1.35 -17.34
C ALA A 375 -10.53 1.93 -16.85
N SER A 376 -11.48 1.06 -16.44
CA SER A 376 -12.74 1.48 -15.85
C SER A 376 -12.55 2.08 -14.46
N LEU A 377 -11.67 1.52 -13.63
CA LEU A 377 -11.33 2.09 -12.32
C LEU A 377 -10.65 3.46 -12.46
N PHE A 378 -9.72 3.61 -13.40
CA PHE A 378 -9.04 4.89 -13.68
C PHE A 378 -10.00 5.95 -14.22
N THR A 379 -11.02 5.54 -14.97
CA THR A 379 -12.05 6.46 -15.44
C THR A 379 -12.99 6.85 -14.31
N GLY A 380 -13.44 5.88 -13.53
CA GLY A 380 -14.43 6.05 -12.46
C GLY A 380 -13.93 6.83 -11.25
N GLY A 381 -12.60 6.90 -11.03
CA GLY A 381 -12.01 7.55 -9.86
C GLY A 381 -11.93 9.07 -9.92
N MET A 382 -11.94 9.67 -11.12
CA MET A 382 -11.68 11.11 -11.30
C MET A 382 -12.75 12.02 -10.72
N LEU A 383 -14.03 11.74 -11.00
CA LEU A 383 -15.11 12.57 -10.49
C LEU A 383 -15.33 12.41 -8.98
N PRO A 384 -15.30 11.21 -8.40
CA PRO A 384 -15.29 11.05 -6.94
C PRO A 384 -14.18 11.88 -6.28
N ALA A 385 -12.96 11.85 -6.81
CA ALA A 385 -11.87 12.69 -6.33
C ALA A 385 -12.23 14.18 -6.38
N LEU A 386 -12.77 14.65 -7.52
CA LEU A 386 -13.19 16.05 -7.67
C LEU A 386 -14.27 16.43 -6.66
N VAL A 387 -15.28 15.58 -6.44
CA VAL A 387 -16.35 15.83 -5.47
C VAL A 387 -15.78 16.01 -4.07
N LEU A 388 -14.90 15.10 -3.62
CA LEU A 388 -14.30 15.21 -2.30
C LEU A 388 -13.33 16.41 -2.20
N GLY A 389 -12.60 16.71 -3.26
CA GLY A 389 -11.78 17.92 -3.33
C GLY A 389 -12.60 19.20 -3.19
N LEU A 390 -13.77 19.24 -3.82
CA LEU A 390 -14.68 20.39 -3.71
C LEU A 390 -15.26 20.51 -2.29
N THR A 391 -15.60 19.42 -1.61
CA THR A 391 -16.06 19.47 -0.21
C THR A 391 -14.96 19.97 0.74
N LEU A 392 -13.71 19.55 0.53
CA LEU A 392 -12.57 20.09 1.27
C LEU A 392 -12.35 21.58 0.96
N CYS A 393 -12.35 21.95 -0.30
CA CYS A 393 -12.19 23.35 -0.72
C CYS A 393 -13.31 24.26 -0.17
N ALA A 394 -14.55 23.76 -0.09
CA ALA A 394 -15.66 24.48 0.51
C ALA A 394 -15.43 24.73 2.02
N LEU A 395 -14.91 23.73 2.75
CA LEU A 395 -14.55 23.90 4.15
C LEU A 395 -13.36 24.85 4.33
N VAL A 396 -12.34 24.76 3.48
CA VAL A 396 -11.21 25.72 3.45
C VAL A 396 -11.72 27.14 3.24
N TRP A 397 -12.59 27.34 2.23
CA TRP A 397 -13.19 28.64 1.99
C TRP A 397 -13.92 29.18 3.23
N TRP A 398 -14.71 28.35 3.89
CA TRP A 398 -15.46 28.75 5.09
C TRP A 398 -14.52 29.11 6.25
N ARG A 399 -13.44 28.34 6.48
CA ARG A 399 -12.46 28.56 7.55
C ARG A 399 -11.60 29.81 7.32
N TYR A 400 -11.12 30.00 6.09
CA TYR A 400 -10.11 31.00 5.77
C TYR A 400 -10.68 32.24 5.02
N ARG A 401 -11.98 32.40 4.95
CA ARG A 401 -12.65 33.56 4.30
C ARG A 401 -12.28 34.93 4.88
N LYS A 402 -11.73 34.96 6.10
CA LYS A 402 -11.29 36.19 6.80
C LYS A 402 -9.77 36.32 6.87
N GLU A 403 -9.01 35.50 6.12
CA GLU A 403 -7.54 35.57 6.09
C GLU A 403 -7.10 36.97 5.59
N ASP A 404 -6.12 37.55 6.29
CA ASP A 404 -5.52 38.83 5.88
C ASP A 404 -4.46 38.57 4.81
N LEU A 405 -4.65 39.17 3.66
CA LEU A 405 -3.76 39.09 2.50
C LEU A 405 -2.98 40.38 2.24
N SER A 406 -3.00 41.34 3.17
CA SER A 406 -2.35 42.67 3.01
C SER A 406 -0.86 42.59 2.65
N HIS A 407 -0.19 41.53 3.10
CA HIS A 407 1.24 41.27 2.85
C HIS A 407 1.53 40.32 1.68
N VAL A 408 0.49 39.84 0.98
CA VAL A 408 0.64 38.83 -0.09
C VAL A 408 0.69 39.53 -1.44
N GLN A 409 1.83 39.45 -2.10
CA GLN A 409 1.98 39.93 -3.46
C GLN A 409 1.41 38.93 -4.48
N ARG A 410 0.60 39.43 -5.40
CA ARG A 410 0.11 38.61 -6.52
C ARG A 410 1.25 38.39 -7.52
N ALA A 411 1.46 37.15 -7.93
CA ALA A 411 2.41 36.83 -8.98
C ALA A 411 1.98 37.50 -10.32
N THR A 412 2.95 37.99 -11.04
CA THR A 412 2.71 38.59 -12.37
C THR A 412 2.36 37.49 -13.39
N GLY A 413 1.63 37.86 -14.46
CA GLY A 413 1.31 36.92 -15.53
C GLY A 413 2.55 36.23 -16.14
N GLY A 414 3.67 36.97 -16.23
CA GLY A 414 4.94 36.39 -16.67
C GLY A 414 5.54 35.35 -15.70
N GLN A 415 5.42 35.58 -14.39
CA GLN A 415 5.86 34.62 -13.37
C GLN A 415 4.99 33.34 -13.41
N ILE A 416 3.67 33.50 -13.56
CA ILE A 416 2.74 32.37 -13.70
C ILE A 416 3.06 31.58 -14.98
N GLY A 417 3.23 32.27 -16.12
CA GLY A 417 3.57 31.63 -17.39
C GLY A 417 4.91 30.88 -17.34
N ARG A 418 5.93 31.50 -16.73
CA ARG A 418 7.25 30.86 -16.57
C ARG A 418 7.16 29.60 -15.64
N SER A 419 6.45 29.72 -14.53
CA SER A 419 6.29 28.57 -13.62
C SER A 419 5.44 27.45 -14.24
N LEU A 420 4.43 27.79 -15.06
CA LEU A 420 3.67 26.80 -15.83
C LEU A 420 4.57 26.08 -16.85
N LEU A 421 5.41 26.82 -17.59
CA LEU A 421 6.32 26.22 -18.57
C LEU A 421 7.29 25.22 -17.92
N ILE A 422 7.80 25.56 -16.73
CA ILE A 422 8.67 24.67 -15.96
C ILE A 422 7.89 23.48 -15.42
N ALA A 423 6.66 23.66 -14.95
CA ALA A 423 5.84 22.61 -14.37
C ALA A 423 5.12 21.74 -15.43
N ALA A 424 4.97 22.24 -16.68
CA ALA A 424 4.22 21.56 -17.73
C ALA A 424 4.64 20.10 -17.98
N PRO A 425 5.94 19.75 -18.03
CA PRO A 425 6.36 18.36 -18.19
C PRO A 425 5.88 17.48 -17.03
N ALA A 426 5.93 17.97 -15.79
CA ALA A 426 5.48 17.25 -14.62
C ALA A 426 3.95 17.11 -14.59
N ILE A 427 3.22 18.19 -14.89
CA ILE A 427 1.76 18.19 -14.92
C ILE A 427 1.21 17.30 -16.05
N ALA A 428 1.86 17.26 -17.20
CA ALA A 428 1.41 16.45 -18.34
C ALA A 428 1.46 14.94 -18.05
N LEU A 429 2.43 14.47 -17.25
CA LEU A 429 2.70 13.07 -17.04
C LEU A 429 1.48 12.27 -16.51
N PRO A 430 0.79 12.63 -15.41
CA PRO A 430 -0.37 11.87 -14.93
C PRO A 430 -1.52 11.84 -15.95
N PHE A 431 -1.72 12.91 -16.71
CA PHE A 431 -2.76 12.94 -17.73
C PHE A 431 -2.43 12.05 -18.92
N VAL A 432 -1.15 12.00 -19.33
CA VAL A 432 -0.69 11.11 -20.43
C VAL A 432 -0.80 9.65 -19.99
N ILE A 433 -0.30 9.30 -18.81
CA ILE A 433 -0.40 7.95 -18.24
C ILE A 433 -1.86 7.49 -18.23
N ARG A 434 -2.74 8.30 -17.64
CA ARG A 434 -4.17 7.98 -17.56
C ARG A 434 -4.79 7.85 -18.96
N ALA A 435 -4.54 8.77 -19.85
CA ALA A 435 -5.12 8.74 -21.20
C ALA A 435 -4.69 7.50 -21.98
N ALA A 436 -3.45 7.07 -21.85
CA ALA A 436 -2.94 5.88 -22.51
C ALA A 436 -3.64 4.61 -22.00
N VAL A 437 -3.80 4.46 -20.68
CA VAL A 437 -4.49 3.30 -20.07
C VAL A 437 -5.98 3.29 -20.41
N VAL A 438 -6.66 4.42 -20.24
CA VAL A 438 -8.12 4.52 -20.47
C VAL A 438 -8.49 4.31 -21.93
N ARG A 439 -7.65 4.74 -22.87
CA ARG A 439 -7.84 4.51 -24.30
C ARG A 439 -7.41 3.12 -24.76
N GLY A 440 -6.81 2.31 -23.88
CA GLY A 440 -6.29 0.99 -24.22
C GLY A 440 -5.09 1.02 -25.16
N VAL A 441 -4.38 2.16 -25.23
CA VAL A 441 -3.16 2.32 -26.04
C VAL A 441 -2.01 1.55 -25.43
N ALA A 442 -1.91 1.58 -24.07
CA ALA A 442 -0.86 0.87 -23.34
C ALA A 442 -1.39 0.36 -22.00
N THR A 443 -0.77 -0.69 -21.46
CA THR A 443 -1.08 -1.25 -20.15
C THR A 443 -0.53 -0.38 -19.01
N ALA A 444 -0.97 -0.61 -17.78
CA ALA A 444 -0.44 0.09 -16.60
C ALA A 444 1.08 -0.11 -16.45
N THR A 445 1.58 -1.32 -16.74
CA THR A 445 3.00 -1.67 -16.70
C THR A 445 3.80 -0.90 -17.76
N GLU A 446 3.30 -0.84 -18.99
CA GLU A 446 3.97 -0.11 -20.08
C GLU A 446 4.04 1.39 -19.81
N VAL A 447 2.94 2.01 -19.34
CA VAL A 447 2.94 3.45 -19.07
C VAL A 447 3.80 3.83 -17.87
N SER A 448 3.89 2.98 -16.85
CA SER A 448 4.80 3.23 -15.71
C SER A 448 6.27 3.16 -16.15
N THR A 449 6.62 2.20 -17.00
CA THR A 449 7.97 2.07 -17.57
C THR A 449 8.34 3.28 -18.44
N ILE A 450 7.42 3.73 -19.31
CA ILE A 450 7.59 4.97 -20.09
C ILE A 450 7.73 6.18 -19.15
N GLY A 451 6.92 6.25 -18.09
CA GLY A 451 6.97 7.30 -17.08
C GLY A 451 8.31 7.37 -16.36
N ILE A 452 8.91 6.22 -16.02
CA ILE A 452 10.26 6.12 -15.44
C ILE A 452 11.30 6.70 -16.40
N ALA A 453 11.33 6.23 -17.65
CA ALA A 453 12.25 6.74 -18.66
C ALA A 453 12.09 8.26 -18.88
N TYR A 454 10.83 8.71 -18.99
CA TYR A 454 10.51 10.13 -19.10
C TYR A 454 11.01 10.94 -17.90
N SER A 455 10.79 10.47 -16.67
CA SER A 455 11.19 11.18 -15.45
C SER A 455 12.71 11.27 -15.30
N ILE A 456 13.44 10.23 -15.71
CA ILE A 456 14.91 10.25 -15.77
C ILE A 456 15.38 11.29 -16.78
N ILE A 457 14.85 11.28 -17.99
CA ILE A 457 15.19 12.24 -19.06
C ILE A 457 14.85 13.67 -18.62
N ALA A 458 13.65 13.90 -18.10
CA ALA A 458 13.22 15.21 -17.61
C ALA A 458 14.10 15.70 -16.46
N GLY A 459 14.45 14.80 -15.50
CA GLY A 459 15.34 15.11 -14.37
C GLY A 459 16.74 15.53 -14.82
N LEU A 460 17.31 14.83 -15.82
CA LEU A 460 18.64 15.11 -16.33
C LEU A 460 18.69 16.35 -17.23
N LEU A 461 17.73 16.51 -18.16
CA LEU A 461 17.80 17.53 -19.22
C LEU A 461 17.03 18.79 -18.87
N ILE A 462 15.83 18.68 -18.28
CA ILE A 462 14.93 19.82 -18.03
C ILE A 462 15.19 20.40 -16.64
N TYR A 463 15.04 19.58 -15.60
CA TYR A 463 15.17 20.05 -14.22
C TYR A 463 16.62 20.11 -13.75
N ARG A 464 17.54 19.34 -14.37
CA ARG A 464 18.96 19.24 -14.00
C ARG A 464 19.15 18.94 -12.51
N GLN A 465 18.25 18.15 -11.96
CA GLN A 465 18.22 17.71 -10.58
C GLN A 465 18.13 16.18 -10.60
N PHE A 466 19.29 15.53 -10.65
CA PHE A 466 19.39 14.07 -10.59
C PHE A 466 20.53 13.69 -9.67
N ASP A 467 20.20 13.12 -8.50
CA ASP A 467 21.20 12.69 -7.52
C ASP A 467 21.44 11.18 -7.64
N TRP A 468 22.50 10.80 -8.31
CA TRP A 468 22.94 9.41 -8.48
C TRP A 468 23.14 8.67 -7.15
N ARG A 469 23.47 9.37 -6.06
CA ARG A 469 23.70 8.78 -4.74
C ARG A 469 22.39 8.32 -4.10
N ARG A 470 21.27 8.91 -4.47
CA ARG A 470 19.94 8.52 -4.00
C ARG A 470 19.36 7.33 -4.76
N LEU A 471 19.91 6.98 -5.93
CA LEU A 471 19.35 5.94 -6.78
C LEU A 471 19.31 4.57 -6.09
N MET A 472 20.43 4.13 -5.51
CA MET A 472 20.51 2.84 -4.81
C MET A 472 19.54 2.76 -3.62
N PRO A 473 19.48 3.74 -2.69
CA PRO A 473 18.45 3.78 -1.65
C PRO A 473 17.03 3.69 -2.18
N MET A 474 16.70 4.42 -3.25
CA MET A 474 15.37 4.41 -3.86
C MET A 474 14.99 3.05 -4.46
N LEU A 475 15.93 2.37 -5.11
CA LEU A 475 15.71 1.02 -5.65
C LEU A 475 15.44 0.02 -4.53
N VAL A 476 16.18 0.10 -3.43
CA VAL A 476 15.99 -0.76 -2.26
C VAL A 476 14.65 -0.47 -1.57
N GLU A 477 14.27 0.80 -1.43
CA GLU A 477 12.97 1.22 -0.90
C GLU A 477 11.83 0.71 -1.79
N THR A 478 11.97 0.83 -3.11
CA THR A 478 11.03 0.27 -4.08
C THR A 478 10.85 -1.22 -3.90
N ALA A 479 11.94 -1.97 -3.80
CA ALA A 479 11.90 -3.41 -3.59
C ALA A 479 11.23 -3.77 -2.26
N ALA A 480 11.60 -3.11 -1.16
CA ALA A 480 11.06 -3.36 0.18
C ALA A 480 9.55 -3.10 0.24
N LEU A 481 9.11 -1.93 -0.22
CA LEU A 481 7.68 -1.58 -0.21
C LEU A 481 6.87 -2.52 -1.10
N SER A 482 7.36 -2.82 -2.31
CA SER A 482 6.70 -3.75 -3.23
C SER A 482 6.61 -5.15 -2.64
N GLY A 483 7.70 -5.65 -2.06
CA GLY A 483 7.72 -6.97 -1.43
C GLY A 483 6.79 -7.06 -0.22
N ALA A 484 6.72 -6.02 0.61
CA ALA A 484 5.79 -5.96 1.73
C ALA A 484 4.33 -6.03 1.26
N ILE A 485 3.97 -5.25 0.22
CA ILE A 485 2.62 -5.24 -0.36
C ILE A 485 2.28 -6.60 -0.99
N LEU A 486 3.18 -7.15 -1.79
CA LEU A 486 2.95 -8.39 -2.53
C LEU A 486 2.84 -9.60 -1.58
N LEU A 487 3.63 -9.67 -0.51
CA LEU A 487 3.49 -10.71 0.49
C LEU A 487 2.13 -10.66 1.20
N ILE A 488 1.60 -9.45 1.47
CA ILE A 488 0.25 -9.28 2.03
C ILE A 488 -0.78 -9.79 1.02
N ILE A 489 -0.65 -9.43 -0.26
CA ILE A 489 -1.55 -9.88 -1.31
C ILE A 489 -1.54 -11.41 -1.40
N GLY A 490 -0.37 -12.04 -1.39
CA GLY A 490 -0.24 -13.48 -1.40
C GLY A 490 -0.93 -14.14 -0.21
N ALA A 491 -0.61 -13.71 1.01
CA ALA A 491 -1.20 -14.27 2.23
C ALA A 491 -2.73 -14.07 2.28
N ALA A 492 -3.21 -12.89 1.89
CA ALA A 492 -4.63 -12.58 1.87
C ALA A 492 -5.38 -13.33 0.74
N THR A 493 -4.73 -13.60 -0.40
CA THR A 493 -5.32 -14.46 -1.46
C THR A 493 -5.53 -15.89 -0.96
N GLY A 494 -4.55 -16.44 -0.23
CA GLY A 494 -4.71 -17.74 0.44
C GLY A 494 -5.86 -17.76 1.44
N MET A 495 -5.98 -16.70 2.23
CA MET A 495 -7.08 -16.53 3.20
C MET A 495 -8.45 -16.39 2.51
N ALA A 496 -8.56 -15.54 1.49
CA ALA A 496 -9.80 -15.35 0.74
C ALA A 496 -10.25 -16.63 0.02
N TRP A 497 -9.30 -17.39 -0.52
CA TRP A 497 -9.57 -18.70 -1.10
C TRP A 497 -10.11 -19.68 -0.05
N SER A 498 -9.53 -19.74 1.14
CA SER A 498 -9.98 -20.61 2.23
C SER A 498 -11.40 -20.27 2.67
N LEU A 499 -11.73 -18.97 2.79
CA LEU A 499 -13.09 -18.49 3.07
C LEU A 499 -14.08 -18.84 1.96
N THR A 500 -13.65 -18.82 0.70
CA THR A 500 -14.51 -19.21 -0.43
C THR A 500 -14.77 -20.71 -0.45
N GLN A 501 -13.76 -21.52 -0.17
CA GLN A 501 -13.88 -22.98 -0.13
C GLN A 501 -14.78 -23.48 1.01
N SER A 502 -14.85 -22.78 2.13
CA SER A 502 -15.73 -23.11 3.26
C SER A 502 -17.22 -22.82 3.00
N GLY A 503 -17.56 -22.16 1.88
CA GLY A 503 -18.93 -21.70 1.62
C GLY A 503 -19.31 -20.38 2.31
N PHE A 504 -18.42 -19.80 3.14
CA PHE A 504 -18.67 -18.54 3.85
C PHE A 504 -19.12 -17.40 2.95
N SER A 505 -18.61 -17.34 1.71
CA SER A 505 -19.04 -16.32 0.73
C SER A 505 -20.54 -16.36 0.45
N GLN A 506 -21.15 -17.56 0.48
CA GLN A 506 -22.59 -17.76 0.25
C GLN A 506 -23.38 -17.34 1.49
N ASP A 507 -22.92 -17.71 2.68
CA ASP A 507 -23.55 -17.33 3.96
C ASP A 507 -23.50 -15.81 4.14
N LEU A 508 -22.35 -15.20 3.83
CA LEU A 508 -22.20 -13.76 3.86
C LEU A 508 -23.12 -13.06 2.85
N ALA A 509 -23.27 -13.62 1.64
CA ALA A 509 -24.17 -13.07 0.63
C ALA A 509 -25.63 -13.11 1.12
N GLN A 510 -26.07 -14.22 1.74
CA GLN A 510 -27.41 -14.35 2.33
C GLN A 510 -27.61 -13.35 3.48
N ALA A 511 -26.63 -13.24 4.39
CA ALA A 511 -26.68 -12.28 5.49
C ALA A 511 -26.76 -10.83 4.98
N MET A 512 -25.99 -10.49 3.95
CA MET A 512 -26.01 -9.16 3.34
C MET A 512 -27.35 -8.89 2.62
N ALA A 513 -27.93 -9.89 1.96
CA ALA A 513 -29.24 -9.76 1.31
C ALA A 513 -30.39 -9.57 2.32
N ALA A 514 -30.23 -10.09 3.54
CA ALA A 514 -31.20 -9.96 4.61
C ALA A 514 -31.17 -8.57 5.31
N ILE A 515 -30.17 -7.73 5.03
CA ILE A 515 -30.04 -6.40 5.64
C ILE A 515 -31.23 -5.52 5.23
N PRO A 516 -31.92 -4.87 6.21
CA PRO A 516 -32.98 -3.92 5.91
C PRO A 516 -32.50 -2.79 4.99
N GLY A 517 -33.32 -2.42 3.99
CA GLY A 517 -32.99 -1.38 3.02
C GLY A 517 -32.30 -1.91 1.74
N GLY A 518 -32.09 -3.22 1.60
CA GLY A 518 -31.54 -3.83 0.39
C GLY A 518 -30.21 -3.21 -0.05
N LYS A 519 -30.13 -2.73 -1.30
CA LYS A 519 -28.93 -2.09 -1.86
C LYS A 519 -28.37 -0.94 -1.02
N VAL A 520 -29.25 -0.09 -0.47
CA VAL A 520 -28.82 1.07 0.34
C VAL A 520 -28.26 0.59 1.68
N GLY A 521 -28.95 -0.37 2.34
CA GLY A 521 -28.48 -0.99 3.57
C GLY A 521 -27.10 -1.63 3.40
N PHE A 522 -26.91 -2.39 2.32
CA PHE A 522 -25.61 -2.98 1.97
C PHE A 522 -24.49 -1.92 1.82
N ILE A 523 -24.76 -0.83 1.09
CA ILE A 523 -23.77 0.25 0.91
C ILE A 523 -23.43 0.91 2.25
N VAL A 524 -24.43 1.21 3.10
CA VAL A 524 -24.19 1.84 4.41
C VAL A 524 -23.35 0.94 5.31
N VAL A 525 -23.69 -0.35 5.40
CA VAL A 525 -22.90 -1.32 6.17
C VAL A 525 -21.49 -1.43 5.62
N SER A 526 -21.33 -1.52 4.30
CA SER A 526 -20.00 -1.54 3.66
C SER A 526 -19.18 -0.30 4.00
N ILE A 527 -19.75 0.89 3.96
CA ILE A 527 -19.06 2.14 4.33
C ILE A 527 -18.54 2.05 5.77
N VAL A 528 -19.40 1.66 6.71
CA VAL A 528 -19.00 1.56 8.13
C VAL A 528 -17.90 0.53 8.31
N VAL A 529 -18.06 -0.66 7.73
CA VAL A 529 -17.07 -1.74 7.81
C VAL A 529 -15.72 -1.29 7.23
N PHE A 530 -15.71 -0.67 6.05
CA PHE A 530 -14.44 -0.24 5.44
C PHE A 530 -13.81 0.98 6.12
N ILE A 531 -14.55 1.84 6.78
CA ILE A 531 -13.98 2.88 7.66
C ILE A 531 -13.24 2.22 8.84
N ILE A 532 -13.86 1.22 9.47
CA ILE A 532 -13.25 0.48 10.58
C ILE A 532 -12.01 -0.30 10.09
N LEU A 533 -12.14 -1.05 9.01
CA LEU A 533 -11.04 -1.83 8.44
C LEU A 533 -9.89 -0.93 7.98
N GLY A 534 -10.18 0.21 7.36
CA GLY A 534 -9.18 1.18 6.94
C GLY A 534 -8.40 1.78 8.11
N SER A 535 -9.01 1.89 9.29
CA SER A 535 -8.31 2.38 10.49
C SER A 535 -7.42 1.31 11.15
N VAL A 536 -7.69 0.02 10.93
CA VAL A 536 -7.01 -1.11 11.58
C VAL A 536 -6.02 -1.80 10.65
N LEU A 537 -6.43 -2.07 9.41
CA LEU A 537 -5.65 -2.88 8.45
C LEU A 537 -4.95 -2.07 7.36
N GLU A 538 -5.14 -0.76 7.32
CA GLU A 538 -4.78 0.07 6.16
C GLU A 538 -5.61 -0.28 4.89
N GLY A 539 -5.25 0.33 3.74
CA GLY A 539 -6.05 0.20 2.52
C GLY A 539 -5.90 -1.15 1.81
N ILE A 540 -4.67 -1.50 1.43
CA ILE A 540 -4.39 -2.67 0.58
C ILE A 540 -4.79 -3.98 1.27
N PRO A 541 -4.40 -4.28 2.53
CA PRO A 541 -4.78 -5.52 3.19
C PRO A 541 -6.29 -5.74 3.31
N ALA A 542 -7.03 -4.67 3.63
CA ALA A 542 -8.49 -4.74 3.74
C ALA A 542 -9.15 -5.06 2.40
N ILE A 543 -8.66 -4.47 1.30
CA ILE A 543 -9.17 -4.74 -0.05
C ILE A 543 -8.87 -6.16 -0.49
N VAL A 544 -7.65 -6.62 -0.30
CA VAL A 544 -7.24 -7.95 -0.78
C VAL A 544 -8.03 -9.04 -0.06
N LEU A 545 -8.30 -8.83 1.23
CA LEU A 545 -9.08 -9.78 2.02
C LEU A 545 -10.57 -9.74 1.69
N PHE A 546 -11.18 -8.55 1.72
CA PHE A 546 -12.63 -8.42 1.60
C PHE A 546 -13.11 -8.15 0.17
N GLY A 547 -12.23 -7.71 -0.74
CA GLY A 547 -12.57 -7.46 -2.13
C GLY A 547 -13.15 -8.68 -2.83
N PRO A 548 -12.46 -9.83 -2.87
CA PRO A 548 -12.98 -11.04 -3.51
C PRO A 548 -14.33 -11.53 -2.94
N LEU A 549 -14.59 -11.22 -1.67
CA LEU A 549 -15.83 -11.61 -1.00
C LEU A 549 -16.98 -10.63 -1.29
N LEU A 550 -16.74 -9.33 -1.17
CA LEU A 550 -17.80 -8.32 -1.19
C LEU A 550 -18.13 -7.79 -2.59
N PHE A 551 -17.20 -7.81 -3.56
CA PHE A 551 -17.48 -7.34 -4.92
C PHE A 551 -18.50 -8.22 -5.68
N PRO A 552 -18.46 -9.56 -5.60
CA PRO A 552 -19.52 -10.41 -6.14
C PRO A 552 -20.87 -10.13 -5.49
N ILE A 553 -20.91 -9.94 -4.15
CA ILE A 553 -22.14 -9.60 -3.42
C ILE A 553 -22.68 -8.24 -3.88
N ALA A 554 -21.82 -7.22 -4.00
CA ALA A 554 -22.22 -5.92 -4.52
C ALA A 554 -22.86 -6.03 -5.91
N LYS A 555 -22.29 -6.86 -6.80
CA LYS A 555 -22.84 -7.14 -8.13
C LYS A 555 -24.21 -7.80 -8.05
N GLN A 556 -24.41 -8.79 -7.17
CA GLN A 556 -25.69 -9.45 -6.94
C GLN A 556 -26.75 -8.47 -6.40
N MET A 557 -26.34 -7.53 -5.52
CA MET A 557 -27.20 -6.47 -5.00
C MET A 557 -27.49 -5.35 -6.02
N GLY A 558 -27.03 -5.48 -7.26
CA GLY A 558 -27.22 -4.49 -8.33
C GLY A 558 -26.38 -3.22 -8.17
N VAL A 559 -25.24 -3.31 -7.45
CA VAL A 559 -24.25 -2.23 -7.38
C VAL A 559 -23.16 -2.45 -8.43
N HIS A 560 -22.93 -1.45 -9.29
CA HIS A 560 -21.88 -1.54 -10.29
C HIS A 560 -20.51 -1.61 -9.61
N GLN A 561 -19.65 -2.57 -10.00
CA GLN A 561 -18.38 -2.86 -9.31
C GLN A 561 -17.42 -1.66 -9.24
N VAL A 562 -17.34 -0.82 -10.29
CA VAL A 562 -16.53 0.41 -10.27
C VAL A 562 -17.07 1.42 -9.25
N HIS A 563 -18.40 1.56 -9.17
CA HIS A 563 -19.02 2.44 -8.18
C HIS A 563 -18.76 1.94 -6.75
N TYR A 564 -18.89 0.64 -6.53
CA TYR A 564 -18.56 0.02 -5.25
C TYR A 564 -17.09 0.21 -4.88
N ALA A 565 -16.16 0.05 -5.84
CA ALA A 565 -14.75 0.32 -5.63
C ALA A 565 -14.48 1.74 -5.12
N MET A 566 -15.12 2.75 -5.73
CA MET A 566 -14.95 4.14 -5.28
C MET A 566 -15.46 4.35 -3.86
N ILE A 567 -16.62 3.78 -3.50
CA ILE A 567 -17.16 3.84 -2.13
C ILE A 567 -16.18 3.21 -1.13
N VAL A 568 -15.67 2.01 -1.45
CA VAL A 568 -14.73 1.27 -0.60
C VAL A 568 -13.45 2.05 -0.38
N ILE A 569 -12.81 2.55 -1.44
CA ILE A 569 -11.55 3.30 -1.36
C ILE A 569 -11.73 4.56 -0.49
N LEU A 570 -12.79 5.31 -0.72
CA LEU A 570 -13.06 6.55 0.02
C LEU A 570 -13.37 6.27 1.50
N ALA A 571 -14.16 5.24 1.78
CA ALA A 571 -14.46 4.82 3.15
C ALA A 571 -13.18 4.41 3.89
N MET A 572 -12.34 3.58 3.26
CA MET A 572 -11.05 3.18 3.84
C MET A 572 -10.10 4.36 4.03
N GLY A 573 -10.03 5.27 3.06
CA GLY A 573 -9.21 6.47 3.17
C GLY A 573 -9.59 7.31 4.39
N ILE A 574 -10.90 7.50 4.63
CA ILE A 574 -11.39 8.18 5.83
C ILE A 574 -10.93 7.43 7.08
N GLY A 575 -11.08 6.09 7.13
CA GLY A 575 -10.63 5.27 8.24
C GLY A 575 -9.13 5.41 8.51
N LEU A 576 -8.31 5.31 7.48
CA LEU A 576 -6.84 5.38 7.56
C LEU A 576 -6.33 6.70 8.16
N PHE A 577 -7.05 7.79 7.95
CA PHE A 577 -6.66 9.10 8.47
C PHE A 577 -7.51 9.58 9.65
N ALA A 578 -8.49 8.80 10.10
CA ALA A 578 -9.33 9.16 11.24
C ALA A 578 -8.66 8.81 12.59
N PRO A 579 -8.40 9.80 13.48
CA PRO A 579 -7.97 9.49 14.83
C PRO A 579 -9.10 8.75 15.60
N PRO A 580 -8.80 7.91 16.59
CA PRO A 580 -7.48 7.72 17.23
C PRO A 580 -6.65 6.55 16.68
N PHE A 581 -7.07 5.84 15.64
CA PHE A 581 -6.40 4.63 15.16
C PHE A 581 -5.73 4.82 13.80
N GLY A 582 -6.17 5.80 13.00
CA GLY A 582 -5.69 6.00 11.64
C GLY A 582 -4.19 6.28 11.54
N VAL A 583 -3.43 5.29 11.06
CA VAL A 583 -1.96 5.36 10.93
C VAL A 583 -1.54 6.51 10.02
N GLY A 584 -2.28 6.78 8.95
CA GLY A 584 -2.02 7.89 8.03
C GLY A 584 -2.05 9.27 8.70
N TYR A 585 -2.90 9.45 9.71
CA TYR A 585 -2.92 10.67 10.50
C TYR A 585 -1.62 10.87 11.28
N TYR A 586 -1.12 9.83 11.92
CA TYR A 586 0.13 9.90 12.68
C TYR A 586 1.34 10.10 11.74
N ALA A 587 1.34 9.47 10.57
CA ALA A 587 2.35 9.72 9.55
C ALA A 587 2.36 11.20 9.11
N ALA A 588 1.19 11.80 8.84
CA ALA A 588 1.09 13.22 8.52
C ALA A 588 1.58 14.12 9.66
N CYS A 589 1.29 13.77 10.93
CA CYS A 589 1.80 14.48 12.11
C CYS A 589 3.33 14.43 12.18
N ALA A 590 3.90 13.29 11.91
CA ALA A 590 5.33 13.08 11.91
C ALA A 590 6.02 13.90 10.80
N ILE A 591 5.53 13.81 9.56
CA ILE A 591 6.01 14.61 8.42
C ILE A 591 5.90 16.12 8.72
N GLY A 592 4.76 16.55 9.30
CA GLY A 592 4.52 17.93 9.68
C GLY A 592 5.25 18.37 10.96
N ARG A 593 5.98 17.47 11.63
CA ARG A 593 6.65 17.70 12.93
C ARG A 593 5.73 18.38 13.95
N THR A 594 4.53 17.82 14.11
CA THR A 594 3.44 18.38 14.92
C THR A 594 2.96 17.35 15.92
N ASN A 595 2.65 17.80 17.14
CA ASN A 595 2.05 16.93 18.14
C ASN A 595 0.66 16.47 17.65
N PRO A 596 0.36 15.16 17.65
CA PRO A 596 -0.93 14.65 17.18
C PRO A 596 -2.15 15.28 17.87
N ASN A 597 -2.03 15.63 19.15
CA ASN A 597 -3.12 16.27 19.91
C ASN A 597 -3.54 17.62 19.33
N GLU A 598 -2.65 18.35 18.66
CA GLU A 598 -2.95 19.65 18.04
C GLU A 598 -3.86 19.52 16.82
N GLY A 599 -3.76 18.41 16.08
CA GLY A 599 -4.53 18.16 14.87
C GLY A 599 -5.88 17.48 15.09
N ILE A 600 -6.16 16.89 16.27
CA ILE A 600 -7.40 16.12 16.54
C ILE A 600 -8.66 16.98 16.37
N ARG A 601 -8.68 18.20 16.92
CA ARG A 601 -9.86 19.08 16.77
C ARG A 601 -10.04 19.57 15.33
N PRO A 602 -9.01 20.10 14.66
CA PRO A 602 -9.12 20.54 13.27
C PRO A 602 -9.55 19.45 12.29
N ILE A 603 -9.04 18.22 12.46
CA ILE A 603 -9.30 17.14 11.49
C ILE A 603 -10.76 16.70 11.45
N VAL A 604 -11.50 16.81 12.58
CA VAL A 604 -12.92 16.40 12.65
C VAL A 604 -13.74 17.12 11.57
N GLY A 605 -13.54 18.43 11.40
CA GLY A 605 -14.24 19.18 10.35
C GLY A 605 -13.92 18.68 8.94
N TYR A 606 -12.66 18.37 8.67
CA TYR A 606 -12.24 17.81 7.39
C TYR A 606 -12.78 16.38 7.16
N MET A 607 -12.80 15.55 8.20
CA MET A 607 -13.41 14.20 8.11
C MET A 607 -14.92 14.27 7.83
N ILE A 608 -15.63 15.22 8.44
CA ILE A 608 -17.05 15.47 8.13
C ILE A 608 -17.23 15.89 6.67
N ALA A 609 -16.38 16.79 6.16
CA ALA A 609 -16.44 17.22 4.76
C ALA A 609 -16.20 16.02 3.80
N LEU A 610 -15.24 15.15 4.12
CA LEU A 610 -15.00 13.92 3.36
C LEU A 610 -16.18 12.94 3.46
N ALA A 611 -16.77 12.77 4.64
CA ALA A 611 -17.94 11.90 4.83
C ALA A 611 -19.14 12.41 4.01
N ILE A 612 -19.37 13.71 3.95
CA ILE A 612 -20.40 14.32 3.08
C ILE A 612 -20.09 14.01 1.61
N GLY A 613 -18.83 14.19 1.18
CA GLY A 613 -18.39 13.84 -0.17
C GLY A 613 -18.62 12.36 -0.50
N LEU A 614 -18.26 11.46 0.42
CA LEU A 614 -18.50 10.03 0.29
C LEU A 614 -19.98 9.70 0.15
N ILE A 615 -20.84 10.31 0.98
CA ILE A 615 -22.31 10.11 0.89
C ILE A 615 -22.83 10.59 -0.47
N VAL A 616 -22.37 11.75 -0.97
CA VAL A 616 -22.76 12.24 -2.30
C VAL A 616 -22.32 11.27 -3.40
N VAL A 617 -21.09 10.77 -3.35
CA VAL A 617 -20.60 9.75 -4.31
C VAL A 617 -21.44 8.47 -4.21
N ALA A 618 -21.71 7.98 -3.01
CA ALA A 618 -22.49 6.76 -2.80
C ALA A 618 -23.95 6.89 -3.26
N ALA A 619 -24.58 8.06 -3.06
CA ALA A 619 -25.94 8.34 -3.46
C ALA A 619 -26.12 8.55 -4.97
N VAL A 620 -25.08 8.99 -5.67
CA VAL A 620 -25.14 9.34 -7.10
C VAL A 620 -24.17 8.46 -7.90
N PRO A 621 -24.57 7.25 -8.31
CA PRO A 621 -23.69 6.31 -9.04
C PRO A 621 -23.10 6.90 -10.33
N TRP A 622 -23.80 7.84 -10.97
CA TRP A 622 -23.33 8.52 -12.17
C TRP A 622 -21.94 9.15 -12.00
N ILE A 623 -21.62 9.64 -10.80
CA ILE A 623 -20.30 10.24 -10.49
C ILE A 623 -19.17 9.24 -10.76
N SER A 624 -19.38 7.96 -10.50
CA SER A 624 -18.37 6.91 -10.68
C SER A 624 -18.45 6.21 -12.03
N ILE A 625 -19.65 6.12 -12.64
CA ILE A 625 -19.88 5.28 -13.83
C ILE A 625 -20.40 6.03 -15.06
N GLY A 626 -20.72 7.32 -14.92
CA GLY A 626 -21.32 8.10 -16.01
C GLY A 626 -20.45 8.28 -17.25
N PHE A 627 -19.13 8.15 -17.10
CA PHE A 627 -18.14 8.25 -18.19
C PHE A 627 -17.56 6.90 -18.63
N LEU A 628 -18.05 5.80 -18.08
CA LEU A 628 -17.65 4.48 -18.55
C LEU A 628 -18.26 4.23 -19.92
N LYS A 629 -17.46 3.74 -20.86
CA LYS A 629 -17.99 3.25 -22.14
C LYS A 629 -18.91 2.05 -21.83
N LYS A 630 -20.13 2.12 -22.35
CA LYS A 630 -21.09 1.01 -22.27
C LYS A 630 -20.58 -0.17 -23.10
#